data_82dd1390e72bc95bbf87b62bfa86e173
#
_entry.id   82dd1390e72bc95bbf87b62bfa86e173
#
_cell.length_a   1.000
_cell.length_b   1.000
_cell.length_c   1.000
_cell.angle_alpha   90.00
_cell.angle_beta   90.00
_cell.angle_gamma   90.00
#
_symmetry.space_group_name_H-M   'P 1'
#
loop_
_entity.id
_entity.type
_entity.pdbx_description
1 polymer ?
#
loop_
_entity_poly.entity_id
_entity_poly.type
_entity_poly.pdbx_seq_one_letter_code
_entity_poly.pdbx_strand_id
1 'polypeptide(L)'
;SKDKEVRNEIRKQSEGDQKKIRRLNKKAHKYANEICSDINYPIVRNLQRGLSWFWNKRYEGIHIQNLERIKTIADNNCLVYVPCHRSHIDYLALSYILLEKGLMLPHIAAGTNLNLPILGSILRGGGAFFMRRSFVDNKLYSLIFFQYFKRLLQRGSSIEFFPEGGRSR
;
A
#
# COMPACT_ATOMS: atom_id res chain seq x y z
N SER A 1 -19.05 8.96 0.03
CA SER A 1 -18.03 8.93 1.08
C SER A 1 -18.65 9.32 2.42
N LYS A 2 -18.39 8.53 3.49
CA LYS A 2 -18.82 8.85 4.87
C LYS A 2 -17.91 9.92 5.51
N ASP A 3 -16.82 10.26 4.86
CA ASP A 3 -15.84 11.21 5.35
C ASP A 3 -16.32 12.65 5.20
N LYS A 4 -16.30 13.42 6.29
CA LYS A 4 -16.81 14.80 6.35
C LYS A 4 -16.00 15.74 5.45
N GLU A 5 -14.67 15.59 5.42
CA GLU A 5 -13.80 16.47 4.63
C GLU A 5 -13.98 16.24 3.12
N VAL A 6 -14.05 14.97 2.70
CA VAL A 6 -14.30 14.61 1.30
C VAL A 6 -15.68 15.12 0.85
N ARG A 7 -16.70 14.98 1.70
CA ARG A 7 -18.05 15.52 1.39
C ARG A 7 -18.07 17.03 1.28
N ASN A 8 -17.39 17.71 2.17
CA ASN A 8 -17.29 19.18 2.13
C ASN A 8 -16.60 19.66 0.86
N GLU A 9 -15.51 18.96 0.45
CA GLU A 9 -14.81 19.31 -0.78
C GLU A 9 -15.67 19.09 -2.02
N ILE A 10 -16.42 17.97 -2.07
CA ILE A 10 -17.38 17.71 -3.15
C ILE A 10 -18.45 18.80 -3.22
N ARG A 11 -19.01 19.22 -2.08
CA ARG A 11 -20.00 20.29 -2.01
C ARG A 11 -19.41 21.60 -2.51
N LYS A 12 -18.19 21.96 -2.10
CA LYS A 12 -17.48 23.16 -2.54
C LYS A 12 -17.25 23.17 -4.04
N GLN A 13 -16.75 22.08 -4.62
CA GLN A 13 -16.48 21.98 -6.06
C GLN A 13 -17.74 21.90 -6.91
N SER A 14 -18.85 21.47 -6.36
CA SER A 14 -20.12 21.31 -7.09
C SER A 14 -20.98 22.57 -7.12
N GLU A 15 -20.72 23.52 -6.21
CA GLU A 15 -21.52 24.76 -6.08
C GLU A 15 -23.03 24.47 -5.95
N GLY A 16 -23.40 23.34 -5.39
CA GLY A 16 -24.80 22.90 -5.20
C GLY A 16 -25.42 22.19 -6.40
N ASP A 17 -24.75 22.09 -7.55
CA ASP A 17 -25.25 21.36 -8.72
C ASP A 17 -25.28 19.84 -8.47
N GLN A 18 -26.47 19.25 -8.51
CA GLN A 18 -26.70 17.82 -8.27
C GLN A 18 -26.01 16.90 -9.29
N LYS A 19 -25.89 17.35 -10.56
CA LYS A 19 -25.17 16.57 -11.59
C LYS A 19 -23.66 16.57 -11.31
N LYS A 20 -23.09 17.71 -10.93
CA LYS A 20 -21.69 17.84 -10.51
C LYS A 20 -21.41 17.00 -9.26
N ILE A 21 -22.31 17.03 -8.26
CA ILE A 21 -22.18 16.19 -7.04
C ILE A 21 -22.09 14.69 -7.39
N ARG A 22 -23.00 14.19 -8.24
CA ARG A 22 -22.99 12.79 -8.68
C ARG A 22 -21.69 12.43 -9.41
N ARG A 23 -21.21 13.31 -10.30
CA ARG A 23 -19.96 13.13 -11.03
C ARG A 23 -18.75 13.11 -10.09
N LEU A 24 -18.68 14.00 -9.14
CA LEU A 24 -17.59 14.08 -8.15
C LEU A 24 -17.60 12.88 -7.21
N ASN A 25 -18.77 12.42 -6.76
CA ASN A 25 -18.87 11.17 -5.98
C ASN A 25 -18.36 9.97 -6.76
N LYS A 26 -18.74 9.81 -8.04
CA LYS A 26 -18.22 8.73 -8.90
C LYS A 26 -16.69 8.82 -9.04
N LYS A 27 -16.16 10.04 -9.20
CA LYS A 27 -14.72 10.31 -9.27
C LYS A 27 -14.01 9.96 -7.95
N ALA A 28 -14.63 10.28 -6.80
CA ALA A 28 -14.12 9.93 -5.49
C ALA A 28 -14.04 8.41 -5.28
N HIS A 29 -15.07 7.65 -5.68
CA HIS A 29 -15.04 6.20 -5.67
C HIS A 29 -13.95 5.63 -6.58
N LYS A 30 -13.78 6.19 -7.78
CA LYS A 30 -12.71 5.78 -8.69
C LYS A 30 -11.33 6.00 -8.06
N TYR A 31 -11.11 7.12 -7.40
CA TYR A 31 -9.86 7.40 -6.68
C TYR A 31 -9.64 6.46 -5.50
N ALA A 32 -10.66 6.18 -4.71
CA ALA A 32 -10.55 5.20 -3.63
C ALA A 32 -10.18 3.81 -4.15
N ASN A 33 -10.81 3.35 -5.23
CA ASN A 33 -10.48 2.08 -5.87
C ASN A 33 -9.07 2.08 -6.52
N GLU A 34 -8.59 3.23 -6.99
CA GLU A 34 -7.22 3.38 -7.50
C GLU A 34 -6.19 3.24 -6.36
N ILE A 35 -6.47 3.84 -5.20
CA ILE A 35 -5.54 3.96 -4.08
C ILE A 35 -5.52 2.71 -3.20
N CYS A 36 -6.69 2.25 -2.75
CA CYS A 36 -6.77 1.28 -1.64
C CYS A 36 -6.15 -0.07 -1.96
N SER A 37 -5.42 -0.65 -1.01
CA SER A 37 -5.07 -2.06 -1.03
C SER A 37 -6.28 -2.93 -0.68
N ASP A 38 -6.23 -4.19 -1.04
CA ASP A 38 -7.25 -5.20 -0.74
C ASP A 38 -6.56 -6.53 -0.41
N ILE A 39 -5.95 -6.58 0.79
CA ILE A 39 -5.20 -7.77 1.22
C ILE A 39 -6.10 -9.00 1.15
N ASN A 40 -5.69 -9.96 0.35
CA ASN A 40 -6.42 -11.19 0.10
C ASN A 40 -5.57 -12.39 0.51
N TYR A 41 -6.00 -13.13 1.54
CA TYR A 41 -5.24 -14.22 2.09
C TYR A 41 -4.85 -15.32 1.08
N PRO A 42 -5.72 -15.81 0.18
CA PRO A 42 -5.35 -16.70 -0.91
C PRO A 42 -4.21 -16.15 -1.80
N ILE A 43 -4.25 -14.86 -2.16
CA ILE A 43 -3.19 -14.24 -2.96
C ILE A 43 -1.89 -14.20 -2.17
N VAL A 44 -1.91 -13.77 -0.91
CA VAL A 44 -0.73 -13.72 -0.03
C VAL A 44 -0.10 -15.11 0.11
N ARG A 45 -0.91 -16.16 0.34
CA ARG A 45 -0.41 -17.53 0.47
C ARG A 45 0.21 -18.07 -0.82
N ASN A 46 -0.37 -17.76 -1.96
CA ASN A 46 0.19 -18.18 -3.25
C ASN A 46 1.49 -17.42 -3.56
N LEU A 47 1.55 -16.12 -3.27
CA LEU A 47 2.78 -15.34 -3.37
C LEU A 47 3.87 -15.89 -2.44
N GLN A 48 3.55 -16.19 -1.18
CA GLN A 48 4.47 -16.79 -0.23
C GLN A 48 5.05 -18.11 -0.75
N ARG A 49 4.19 -19.03 -1.25
CA ARG A 49 4.64 -20.31 -1.81
C ARG A 49 5.55 -20.12 -3.02
N GLY A 50 5.19 -19.23 -3.93
CA GLY A 50 5.99 -18.91 -5.11
C GLY A 50 7.35 -18.30 -4.75
N LEU A 51 7.37 -17.38 -3.80
CA LEU A 51 8.60 -16.77 -3.29
C LEU A 51 9.46 -17.77 -2.53
N SER A 52 8.87 -18.62 -1.68
CA SER A 52 9.59 -19.68 -0.97
C SER A 52 10.29 -20.62 -1.97
N TRP A 53 9.57 -21.07 -3.00
CA TRP A 53 10.18 -21.89 -4.06
C TRP A 53 11.32 -21.14 -4.78
N PHE A 54 11.12 -19.88 -5.11
CA PHE A 54 12.12 -19.05 -5.79
C PHE A 54 13.39 -18.86 -4.95
N TRP A 55 13.24 -18.49 -3.66
CA TRP A 55 14.37 -18.27 -2.75
C TRP A 55 15.15 -19.55 -2.49
N ASN A 56 14.46 -20.65 -2.19
CA ASN A 56 15.11 -21.94 -1.92
C ASN A 56 15.85 -22.52 -3.15
N LYS A 57 15.41 -22.16 -4.36
CA LYS A 57 16.07 -22.62 -5.59
C LYS A 57 17.28 -21.77 -6.00
N ARG A 58 17.29 -20.48 -5.64
CA ARG A 58 18.28 -19.53 -6.13
C ARG A 58 19.27 -19.05 -5.10
N TYR A 59 18.96 -19.19 -3.83
CA TYR A 59 19.77 -18.68 -2.73
C TYR A 59 19.91 -19.74 -1.63
N GLU A 60 21.04 -19.73 -0.91
CA GLU A 60 21.33 -20.64 0.18
C GLU A 60 20.62 -20.28 1.50
N GLY A 61 19.75 -19.30 1.45
CA GLY A 61 18.97 -18.80 2.59
C GLY A 61 19.01 -17.29 2.72
N ILE A 62 18.24 -16.78 3.68
CA ILE A 62 18.18 -15.34 4.01
C ILE A 62 18.64 -15.19 5.45
N HIS A 63 19.77 -14.53 5.65
CA HIS A 63 20.26 -14.18 6.98
C HIS A 63 19.61 -12.89 7.46
N ILE A 64 18.90 -12.98 8.59
CA ILE A 64 18.19 -11.85 9.17
C ILE A 64 18.85 -11.50 10.50
N GLN A 65 19.28 -10.25 10.64
CA GLN A 65 19.81 -9.72 11.87
C GLN A 65 18.74 -8.94 12.64
N ASN A 66 18.81 -8.93 13.97
CA ASN A 66 17.94 -8.16 14.86
C ASN A 66 16.43 -8.47 14.75
N LEU A 67 16.04 -9.64 14.26
CA LEU A 67 14.63 -10.03 14.08
C LEU A 67 13.84 -9.96 15.39
N GLU A 68 14.38 -10.46 16.49
CA GLU A 68 13.69 -10.49 17.80
C GLU A 68 13.40 -9.07 18.31
N ARG A 69 14.28 -8.11 18.03
CA ARG A 69 14.02 -6.69 18.33
C ARG A 69 12.84 -6.16 17.54
N ILE A 70 12.73 -6.53 16.26
CA ILE A 70 11.58 -6.13 15.42
C ILE A 70 10.29 -6.74 15.96
N LYS A 71 10.28 -8.02 16.34
CA LYS A 71 9.12 -8.69 16.91
C LYS A 71 8.64 -8.00 18.19
N THR A 72 9.53 -7.74 19.13
CA THR A 72 9.22 -7.05 20.39
C THR A 72 8.58 -5.68 20.15
N ILE A 73 9.10 -4.92 19.17
CA ILE A 73 8.54 -3.62 18.82
C ILE A 73 7.18 -3.76 18.11
N ALA A 74 7.03 -4.78 17.25
CA ALA A 74 5.83 -5.00 16.45
C ALA A 74 4.60 -5.34 17.29
N ASP A 75 4.76 -5.97 18.45
CA ASP A 75 3.65 -6.45 19.29
C ASP A 75 2.68 -5.32 19.71
N ASN A 76 3.19 -4.10 19.90
CA ASN A 76 2.38 -2.97 20.36
C ASN A 76 2.49 -1.71 19.49
N ASN A 77 3.12 -1.80 18.32
CA ASN A 77 3.39 -0.64 17.49
C ASN A 77 3.04 -0.90 16.01
N CYS A 78 2.58 0.16 15.36
CA CYS A 78 2.52 0.25 13.92
C CYS A 78 3.93 0.52 13.38
N LEU A 79 4.48 -0.41 12.58
CA LEU A 79 5.83 -0.26 12.05
C LEU A 79 5.82 0.45 10.70
N VAL A 80 6.81 1.31 10.50
CA VAL A 80 7.08 1.94 9.21
C VAL A 80 8.40 1.39 8.68
N TYR A 81 8.32 0.57 7.64
CA TYR A 81 9.49 0.00 6.98
C TYR A 81 9.98 0.95 5.88
N VAL A 82 11.26 1.29 5.93
CA VAL A 82 11.90 2.22 4.98
C VAL A 82 13.15 1.57 4.41
N PRO A 83 13.00 0.54 3.56
CA PRO A 83 14.14 -0.13 2.96
C PRO A 83 14.77 0.70 1.86
N CYS A 84 16.08 0.49 1.58
CA CYS A 84 16.74 1.00 0.39
C CYS A 84 16.14 0.34 -0.86
N HIS A 85 15.83 1.14 -1.90
CA HIS A 85 15.25 0.64 -3.13
C HIS A 85 16.32 0.41 -4.21
N ARG A 86 16.83 -0.82 -4.28
CA ARG A 86 17.80 -1.24 -5.31
C ARG A 86 17.17 -2.08 -6.42
N SER A 87 16.18 -2.88 -6.07
CA SER A 87 15.57 -3.84 -6.97
C SER A 87 14.06 -4.00 -6.71
N HIS A 88 13.33 -4.52 -7.69
CA HIS A 88 11.95 -4.97 -7.48
C HIS A 88 11.84 -6.21 -6.57
N ILE A 89 12.97 -6.82 -6.22
CA ILE A 89 13.02 -7.92 -5.27
C ILE A 89 12.90 -7.43 -3.83
N ASP A 90 13.27 -6.20 -3.53
CA ASP A 90 13.39 -5.69 -2.15
C ASP A 90 12.08 -5.78 -1.37
N TYR A 91 10.97 -5.28 -1.93
CA TYR A 91 9.66 -5.35 -1.27
C TYR A 91 9.10 -6.78 -1.22
N LEU A 92 9.45 -7.64 -2.19
CA LEU A 92 9.08 -9.05 -2.18
C LEU A 92 9.85 -9.81 -1.11
N ALA A 93 11.15 -9.54 -0.97
CA ALA A 93 12.00 -10.14 0.06
C ALA A 93 11.56 -9.75 1.46
N LEU A 94 11.30 -8.44 1.70
CA LEU A 94 10.83 -7.97 3.01
C LEU A 94 9.48 -8.60 3.36
N SER A 95 8.51 -8.55 2.46
CA SER A 95 7.19 -9.16 2.67
C SER A 95 7.29 -10.67 2.94
N TYR A 96 8.12 -11.39 2.19
CA TYR A 96 8.37 -12.82 2.38
C TYR A 96 8.96 -13.10 3.77
N ILE A 97 10.00 -12.36 4.15
CA ILE A 97 10.66 -12.50 5.46
C ILE A 97 9.67 -12.27 6.60
N LEU A 98 8.88 -11.20 6.54
CA LEU A 98 7.92 -10.88 7.59
C LEU A 98 6.87 -11.99 7.75
N LEU A 99 6.34 -12.51 6.64
CA LEU A 99 5.40 -13.63 6.65
C LEU A 99 6.00 -14.91 7.22
N GLU A 100 7.22 -15.28 6.81
CA GLU A 100 7.92 -16.48 7.30
C GLU A 100 8.21 -16.41 8.81
N LYS A 101 8.36 -15.21 9.34
CA LYS A 101 8.65 -14.96 10.76
C LYS A 101 7.40 -14.64 11.59
N GLY A 102 6.20 -14.79 11.01
CA GLY A 102 4.93 -14.60 11.70
C GLY A 102 4.58 -13.14 11.98
N LEU A 103 5.22 -12.20 11.30
CA LEU A 103 4.92 -10.77 11.40
C LEU A 103 3.84 -10.37 10.42
N MET A 104 3.11 -9.31 10.75
CA MET A 104 2.08 -8.77 9.88
C MET A 104 2.68 -8.20 8.58
N LEU A 105 2.00 -8.50 7.46
CA LEU A 105 2.34 -7.94 6.16
C LEU A 105 2.08 -6.42 6.16
N PRO A 106 3.06 -5.58 5.79
CA PRO A 106 2.83 -4.15 5.67
C PRO A 106 1.98 -3.80 4.45
N HIS A 107 1.33 -2.65 4.51
CA HIS A 107 0.78 -2.02 3.32
C HIS A 107 1.88 -1.30 2.56
N ILE A 108 2.12 -1.69 1.31
CA ILE A 108 3.27 -1.24 0.51
C ILE A 108 2.85 -0.09 -0.40
N ALA A 109 3.53 1.05 -0.27
CA ALA A 109 3.33 2.18 -1.17
C ALA A 109 3.92 1.90 -2.55
N ALA A 110 3.07 1.87 -3.57
CA ALA A 110 3.44 1.59 -4.95
C ALA A 110 3.03 2.72 -5.89
N GLY A 111 3.80 2.96 -6.94
CA GLY A 111 3.43 3.92 -7.98
C GLY A 111 2.27 3.39 -8.85
N THR A 112 1.39 4.30 -9.29
CA THR A 112 0.25 3.93 -10.17
C THR A 112 0.67 3.28 -11.49
N ASN A 113 1.92 3.43 -11.92
CA ASN A 113 2.47 2.74 -13.08
C ASN A 113 2.50 1.21 -12.93
N LEU A 114 2.47 0.70 -11.70
CA LEU A 114 2.38 -0.74 -11.41
C LEU A 114 0.93 -1.25 -11.33
N ASN A 115 -0.05 -0.36 -11.36
CA ASN A 115 -1.48 -0.70 -11.30
C ASN A 115 -2.01 -1.17 -12.67
N LEU A 116 -1.36 -2.17 -13.24
CA LEU A 116 -1.78 -2.84 -14.47
C LEU A 116 -2.91 -3.84 -14.19
N PRO A 117 -3.74 -4.21 -15.19
CA PRO A 117 -4.96 -5.01 -14.97
C PRO A 117 -4.76 -6.29 -14.16
N ILE A 118 -3.76 -7.11 -14.45
CA ILE A 118 -3.48 -8.36 -13.74
C ILE A 118 -2.50 -8.12 -12.59
N LEU A 119 -1.35 -7.50 -12.89
CA LEU A 119 -0.30 -7.25 -11.91
C LEU A 119 -0.80 -6.38 -10.77
N GLY A 120 -1.55 -5.31 -11.07
CA GLY A 120 -2.12 -4.42 -10.05
C GLY A 120 -3.05 -5.15 -9.09
N SER A 121 -3.86 -6.10 -9.58
CA SER A 121 -4.73 -6.91 -8.73
C SER A 121 -3.95 -7.83 -7.79
N ILE A 122 -2.88 -8.47 -8.28
CA ILE A 122 -2.01 -9.33 -7.49
C ILE A 122 -1.28 -8.49 -6.43
N LEU A 123 -0.68 -7.37 -6.81
CA LEU A 123 0.01 -6.48 -5.89
C LEU A 123 -0.93 -5.92 -4.82
N ARG A 124 -2.15 -5.52 -5.20
CA ARG A 124 -3.18 -5.03 -4.30
C ARG A 124 -3.60 -6.11 -3.29
N GLY A 125 -3.79 -7.33 -3.77
CA GLY A 125 -4.07 -8.49 -2.92
C GLY A 125 -2.91 -8.88 -2.01
N GLY A 126 -1.69 -8.54 -2.40
CA GLY A 126 -0.48 -8.67 -1.58
C GLY A 126 -0.21 -7.49 -0.64
N GLY A 127 -1.10 -6.49 -0.57
CA GLY A 127 -0.97 -5.36 0.35
C GLY A 127 -0.55 -4.04 -0.28
N ALA A 128 -0.27 -3.99 -1.59
CA ALA A 128 0.10 -2.74 -2.23
C ALA A 128 -1.07 -1.75 -2.29
N PHE A 129 -0.83 -0.50 -1.94
CA PHE A 129 -1.69 0.62 -2.24
C PHE A 129 -1.01 1.56 -3.24
N PHE A 130 -1.79 2.16 -4.11
CA PHE A 130 -1.22 2.91 -5.22
C PHE A 130 -1.33 4.41 -5.02
N MET A 131 -0.23 5.10 -5.35
CA MET A 131 -0.18 6.55 -5.28
C MET A 131 0.38 7.15 -6.57
N ARG A 132 -0.15 8.29 -6.97
CA ARG A 132 0.37 9.07 -8.09
C ARG A 132 1.65 9.78 -7.68
N ARG A 133 2.55 10.01 -8.62
CA ARG A 133 3.80 10.75 -8.35
C ARG A 133 3.55 12.20 -7.93
N SER A 134 2.53 12.84 -8.50
CA SER A 134 2.08 14.16 -8.11
C SER A 134 0.56 14.20 -8.07
N PHE A 135 0.00 14.75 -7.03
CA PHE A 135 -1.44 14.94 -6.85
C PHE A 135 -1.77 16.23 -6.08
N VAL A 136 -0.80 17.13 -5.93
CA VAL A 136 -0.94 18.41 -5.19
C VAL A 136 -2.07 19.24 -5.79
N ASP A 137 -2.18 19.31 -7.11
CA ASP A 137 -3.19 20.07 -7.83
C ASP A 137 -4.58 19.38 -7.85
N ASN A 138 -4.69 18.16 -7.29
CA ASN A 138 -5.93 17.40 -7.24
C ASN A 138 -6.40 17.22 -5.80
N LYS A 139 -7.01 18.27 -5.25
CA LYS A 139 -7.43 18.30 -3.86
C LYS A 139 -8.35 17.15 -3.45
N LEU A 140 -9.28 16.75 -4.31
CA LEU A 140 -10.14 15.60 -4.03
C LEU A 140 -9.35 14.29 -3.92
N TYR A 141 -8.37 14.08 -4.80
CA TYR A 141 -7.48 12.90 -4.72
C TYR A 141 -6.64 12.93 -3.45
N SER A 142 -6.02 14.07 -3.14
CA SER A 142 -5.22 14.26 -1.93
C SER A 142 -6.01 13.95 -0.67
N LEU A 143 -7.23 14.46 -0.53
CA LEU A 143 -8.09 14.19 0.61
C LEU A 143 -8.41 12.69 0.74
N ILE A 144 -8.73 12.02 -0.36
CA ILE A 144 -9.04 10.58 -0.35
C ILE A 144 -7.79 9.77 0.05
N PHE A 145 -6.62 10.14 -0.49
CA PHE A 145 -5.35 9.50 -0.14
C PHE A 145 -5.03 9.66 1.35
N PHE A 146 -5.07 10.88 1.88
CA PHE A 146 -4.78 11.13 3.28
C PHE A 146 -5.78 10.46 4.23
N GLN A 147 -7.05 10.41 3.87
CA GLN A 147 -8.06 9.70 4.66
C GLN A 147 -7.86 8.18 4.64
N TYR A 148 -7.44 7.62 3.52
CA TYR A 148 -7.05 6.22 3.45
C TYR A 148 -5.83 5.93 4.33
N PHE A 149 -4.77 6.72 4.19
CA PHE A 149 -3.54 6.59 4.96
C PHE A 149 -3.79 6.72 6.48
N LYS A 150 -4.55 7.73 6.88
CA LYS A 150 -4.98 7.92 8.27
C LYS A 150 -5.70 6.67 8.82
N ARG A 151 -6.57 6.07 8.03
CA ARG A 151 -7.28 4.84 8.44
C ARG A 151 -6.37 3.63 8.60
N LEU A 152 -5.34 3.49 7.76
CA LEU A 152 -4.33 2.45 7.92
C LEU A 152 -3.62 2.59 9.26
N LEU A 153 -3.14 3.80 9.57
CA LEU A 153 -2.47 4.08 10.85
C LEU A 153 -3.40 3.85 12.05
N GLN A 154 -4.65 4.32 11.99
CA GLN A 154 -5.62 4.13 13.06
C GLN A 154 -5.98 2.66 13.32
N ARG A 155 -5.80 1.79 12.34
CA ARG A 155 -5.99 0.33 12.47
C ARG A 155 -4.74 -0.40 12.96
N GLY A 156 -3.67 0.32 13.23
CA GLY A 156 -2.39 -0.29 13.61
C GLY A 156 -1.69 -1.01 12.47
N SER A 157 -2.05 -0.70 11.22
CA SER A 157 -1.44 -1.35 10.05
C SER A 157 -0.02 -0.84 9.85
N SER A 158 0.94 -1.76 9.68
CA SER A 158 2.30 -1.42 9.30
C SER A 158 2.36 -0.99 7.83
N ILE A 159 3.33 -0.13 7.51
CA ILE A 159 3.46 0.49 6.18
C ILE A 159 4.90 0.31 5.70
N GLU A 160 5.05 0.11 4.40
CA GLU A 160 6.35 0.09 3.72
C GLU A 160 6.36 1.14 2.60
N PHE A 161 7.41 1.96 2.55
CA PHE A 161 7.63 2.88 1.45
C PHE A 161 9.10 3.10 1.17
N PHE A 162 9.40 3.51 -0.07
CA PHE A 162 10.74 3.78 -0.55
C PHE A 162 10.90 5.29 -0.75
N PRO A 163 11.67 5.99 0.12
CA PRO A 163 11.77 7.46 0.09
C PRO A 163 12.45 7.99 -1.18
N GLU A 164 13.29 7.17 -1.81
CA GLU A 164 13.99 7.53 -3.05
C GLU A 164 13.02 7.77 -4.23
N GLY A 165 11.77 7.29 -4.16
CA GLY A 165 10.79 7.40 -5.24
C GLY A 165 11.17 6.71 -6.55
N GLY A 166 12.33 6.06 -6.58
CA GLY A 166 12.90 5.29 -7.68
C GLY A 166 14.03 4.40 -7.19
N ARG A 167 14.58 3.56 -8.06
CA ARG A 167 15.72 2.69 -7.68
C ARG A 167 17.00 3.51 -7.58
N SER A 168 17.73 3.38 -6.46
CA SER A 168 19.09 3.89 -6.33
C SER A 168 20.04 3.10 -7.22
N ARG A 169 20.99 3.80 -7.84
CA ARG A 169 22.06 3.19 -8.64
C ARG A 169 23.26 2.84 -7.76
#